data_8bd162ac8164cef7e7f6f0527e1c01aa
#
_entry.id   8bd162ac8164cef7e7f6f0527e1c01aa
#
_cell.length_a   1.000
_cell.length_b   1.000
_cell.length_c   1.000
_cell.angle_alpha   90.00
_cell.angle_beta   90.00
_cell.angle_gamma   90.00
#
_symmetry.space_group_name_H-M   'P 1'
#
loop_
_entity.id
_entity.type
_entity.pdbx_description
1 polymer ?
#
loop_
_entity_poly.entity_id
_entity_poly.type
_entity_poly.pdbx_seq_one_letter_code
_entity_poly.pdbx_strand_id
1 'polypeptide(L)'
;MRNTARVILPALTLALAGCSGTEPEESRWQPHPGLAWQWQLDTRVDPSVDVPVYDIDGFENTVADVARLHRDGRKVICYINVGAWENFRPDKADFPRPLLGEQNGWAGERWLDIRELTVLRPIMERRFDMCRDKGFDAVEPDLVEGYGNDTGFPLTPRDQLRYNRMIASIAHERGLSVGLKNDLPQIPQLLPDFDFAVNEECAQYDECARLSPFIASGKAVFHVEYAEPTSRFCAESRKLKLSSMQKRLELGVWRKPC
;
A
#
# COMPACT_ATOMS: atom_id res chain seq x y z
N MET A 1 41.83 -59.65 -54.79
CA MET A 1 42.15 -58.67 -53.77
C MET A 1 41.03 -57.61 -53.82
N ARG A 2 40.09 -57.65 -52.89
CA ARG A 2 38.90 -56.70 -52.84
C ARG A 2 39.19 -55.66 -51.81
N ASN A 3 39.30 -54.36 -52.22
CA ASN A 3 39.41 -53.23 -51.37
C ASN A 3 37.97 -52.75 -50.95
N THR A 4 37.66 -52.83 -49.68
CA THR A 4 36.47 -52.26 -49.12
C THR A 4 36.78 -50.87 -48.52
N ALA A 5 36.26 -49.81 -49.15
CA ALA A 5 36.33 -48.47 -48.65
C ALA A 5 35.26 -48.28 -47.56
N ARG A 6 35.68 -47.89 -46.37
CA ARG A 6 34.78 -47.47 -45.29
C ARG A 6 34.42 -45.98 -45.45
N VAL A 7 33.12 -45.72 -45.60
CA VAL A 7 32.55 -44.35 -45.56
C VAL A 7 32.28 -43.98 -44.10
N ILE A 8 32.91 -42.91 -43.61
CA ILE A 8 32.67 -42.32 -42.29
C ILE A 8 31.68 -41.20 -42.51
N LEU A 9 30.43 -41.31 -41.95
CA LEU A 9 29.48 -40.24 -41.87
C LEU A 9 29.80 -39.37 -40.63
N PRO A 10 29.85 -38.05 -40.75
CA PRO A 10 29.93 -37.19 -39.58
C PRO A 10 28.56 -37.07 -38.91
N ALA A 11 28.53 -37.31 -37.60
CA ALA A 11 27.36 -37.06 -36.76
C ALA A 11 27.20 -35.56 -36.54
N LEU A 12 26.10 -35.01 -37.03
CA LEU A 12 25.71 -33.59 -36.82
C LEU A 12 25.03 -33.48 -35.46
N THR A 13 25.72 -32.98 -34.45
CA THR A 13 25.15 -32.64 -33.13
C THR A 13 24.39 -31.34 -33.22
N LEU A 14 23.06 -31.41 -33.18
CA LEU A 14 22.17 -30.23 -33.06
C LEU A 14 22.23 -29.73 -31.62
N ALA A 15 22.89 -28.60 -31.38
CA ALA A 15 22.84 -27.90 -30.11
C ALA A 15 21.50 -27.15 -30.01
N LEU A 16 20.59 -27.62 -29.17
CA LEU A 16 19.38 -26.90 -28.76
C LEU A 16 19.81 -25.77 -27.82
N ALA A 17 19.92 -24.55 -28.36
CA ALA A 17 20.00 -23.33 -27.55
C ALA A 17 18.65 -23.12 -26.87
N GLY A 18 18.56 -23.52 -25.61
CA GLY A 18 17.42 -23.16 -24.75
C GLY A 18 17.42 -21.64 -24.49
N CYS A 19 16.56 -20.92 -25.16
CA CYS A 19 16.19 -19.55 -24.72
C CYS A 19 15.39 -19.71 -23.43
N SER A 20 16.06 -19.52 -22.28
CA SER A 20 15.36 -19.19 -21.04
C SER A 20 14.82 -17.77 -21.19
N GLY A 21 13.59 -17.64 -21.71
CA GLY A 21 12.83 -16.42 -21.63
C GLY A 21 12.51 -16.18 -20.16
N THR A 22 13.21 -15.25 -19.52
CA THR A 22 12.69 -14.57 -18.33
C THR A 22 11.41 -13.88 -18.78
N GLU A 23 10.26 -14.38 -18.32
CA GLU A 23 9.02 -13.61 -18.43
C GLU A 23 9.29 -12.23 -17.83
N PRO A 24 8.84 -11.14 -18.47
CA PRO A 24 8.98 -9.81 -17.86
C PRO A 24 8.26 -9.88 -16.52
N GLU A 25 8.98 -9.61 -15.44
CA GLU A 25 8.41 -9.37 -14.11
C GLU A 25 7.33 -8.32 -14.32
N GLU A 26 6.05 -8.70 -14.13
CA GLU A 26 4.93 -7.75 -14.27
C GLU A 26 5.25 -6.58 -13.35
N SER A 27 5.51 -5.43 -13.95
CA SER A 27 5.90 -4.24 -13.18
C SER A 27 4.73 -3.84 -12.28
N ARG A 28 4.98 -3.76 -10.97
CA ARG A 28 4.00 -3.25 -10.00
C ARG A 28 3.40 -1.96 -10.51
N TRP A 29 2.10 -1.77 -10.25
CA TRP A 29 1.43 -0.51 -10.57
C TRP A 29 2.13 0.67 -9.91
N GLN A 30 2.46 1.70 -10.70
CA GLN A 30 3.10 2.92 -10.20
C GLN A 30 2.11 4.08 -10.31
N PRO A 31 1.41 4.47 -9.22
CA PRO A 31 0.48 5.59 -9.26
C PRO A 31 1.21 6.89 -9.50
N HIS A 32 0.76 7.65 -10.50
CA HIS A 32 1.33 8.95 -10.85
C HIS A 32 0.53 10.12 -10.25
N PRO A 33 1.12 11.34 -10.10
CA PRO A 33 0.40 12.51 -9.60
C PRO A 33 -0.84 12.87 -10.40
N GLY A 34 -1.88 13.35 -9.72
CA GLY A 34 -3.11 13.85 -10.34
C GLY A 34 -4.18 12.81 -10.62
N LEU A 35 -3.99 11.55 -10.23
CA LEU A 35 -5.03 10.53 -10.31
C LEU A 35 -6.22 10.89 -9.39
N ALA A 36 -7.43 10.90 -9.93
CA ALA A 36 -8.63 10.96 -9.11
C ALA A 36 -8.85 9.64 -8.38
N TRP A 37 -9.33 9.69 -7.15
CA TRP A 37 -9.48 8.50 -6.33
C TRP A 37 -10.68 8.57 -5.41
N GLN A 38 -11.18 7.42 -4.97
CA GLN A 38 -12.17 7.26 -3.92
C GLN A 38 -11.56 6.50 -2.76
N TRP A 39 -11.76 6.98 -1.55
CA TRP A 39 -11.40 6.29 -0.31
C TRP A 39 -12.66 5.90 0.42
N GLN A 40 -12.91 4.61 0.55
CA GLN A 40 -14.11 4.10 1.21
C GLN A 40 -13.76 2.91 2.09
N LEU A 41 -13.73 3.14 3.40
CA LEU A 41 -13.42 2.12 4.40
C LEU A 41 -14.64 1.68 5.19
N ASP A 42 -15.74 2.46 5.14
CA ASP A 42 -17.01 2.07 5.74
C ASP A 42 -17.72 1.04 4.87
N THR A 43 -17.87 -0.18 5.39
CA THR A 43 -18.57 -1.30 4.77
C THR A 43 -18.02 -1.76 3.41
N ARG A 44 -18.80 -2.56 2.66
CA ARG A 44 -18.44 -2.97 1.29
C ARG A 44 -18.48 -1.80 0.33
N VAL A 45 -17.59 -1.81 -0.66
CA VAL A 45 -17.45 -0.74 -1.64
C VAL A 45 -18.74 -0.48 -2.44
N ASP A 46 -19.09 0.80 -2.56
CA ASP A 46 -20.03 1.31 -3.55
C ASP A 46 -19.24 1.79 -4.78
N PRO A 47 -19.30 1.12 -5.92
CA PRO A 47 -18.54 1.46 -7.12
C PRO A 47 -19.16 2.59 -7.95
N SER A 48 -20.15 3.31 -7.44
CA SER A 48 -20.89 4.34 -8.17
C SER A 48 -20.06 5.59 -8.51
N VAL A 49 -18.96 5.82 -7.81
CA VAL A 49 -18.08 6.96 -8.07
C VAL A 49 -17.18 6.66 -9.28
N ASP A 50 -17.26 7.50 -10.32
CA ASP A 50 -16.46 7.33 -11.53
C ASP A 50 -15.06 7.94 -11.38
N VAL A 51 -14.11 7.11 -10.89
CA VAL A 51 -12.70 7.47 -10.68
C VAL A 51 -11.81 6.27 -11.01
N PRO A 52 -10.56 6.50 -11.47
CA PRO A 52 -9.65 5.43 -11.85
C PRO A 52 -9.07 4.64 -10.67
N VAL A 53 -9.13 5.15 -9.45
CA VAL A 53 -8.51 4.52 -8.28
C VAL A 53 -9.50 4.42 -7.13
N TYR A 54 -9.60 3.25 -6.53
CA TYR A 54 -10.33 2.99 -5.29
C TYR A 54 -9.38 2.49 -4.21
N ASP A 55 -9.51 3.04 -3.01
CA ASP A 55 -8.87 2.54 -1.80
C ASP A 55 -9.98 2.06 -0.86
N ILE A 56 -9.95 0.78 -0.54
CA ILE A 56 -11.04 0.07 0.14
C ILE A 56 -10.51 -0.91 1.18
N ASP A 57 -11.30 -1.14 2.23
CA ASP A 57 -10.94 -2.09 3.29
C ASP A 57 -10.71 -3.51 2.75
N GLY A 58 -9.52 -4.06 3.03
CA GLY A 58 -9.11 -5.37 2.53
C GLY A 58 -9.90 -6.53 3.11
N PHE A 59 -10.37 -6.43 4.35
CA PHE A 59 -11.15 -7.50 4.99
C PHE A 59 -12.61 -7.49 4.56
N GLU A 60 -13.24 -6.31 4.48
CA GLU A 60 -14.67 -6.16 4.20
C GLU A 60 -15.02 -6.43 2.72
N ASN A 61 -14.06 -6.28 1.80
CA ASN A 61 -14.28 -6.46 0.38
C ASN A 61 -13.82 -7.83 -0.12
N THR A 62 -14.55 -8.37 -1.08
CA THR A 62 -14.33 -9.72 -1.64
C THR A 62 -13.54 -9.67 -2.95
N VAL A 63 -13.03 -10.83 -3.39
CA VAL A 63 -12.45 -11.01 -4.75
C VAL A 63 -13.41 -10.49 -5.83
N ALA A 64 -14.72 -10.72 -5.67
CA ALA A 64 -15.71 -10.28 -6.66
C ALA A 64 -15.87 -8.75 -6.73
N ASP A 65 -15.68 -8.05 -5.59
CA ASP A 65 -15.73 -6.59 -5.54
C ASP A 65 -14.51 -5.99 -6.25
N VAL A 66 -13.31 -6.50 -5.97
CA VAL A 66 -12.06 -6.09 -6.65
C VAL A 66 -12.15 -6.37 -8.16
N ALA A 67 -12.55 -7.59 -8.54
CA ALA A 67 -12.72 -7.96 -9.94
C ALA A 67 -13.78 -7.10 -10.67
N ARG A 68 -14.81 -6.63 -9.96
CA ARG A 68 -15.79 -5.69 -10.53
C ARG A 68 -15.13 -4.34 -10.83
N LEU A 69 -14.37 -3.78 -9.90
CA LEU A 69 -13.64 -2.52 -10.09
C LEU A 69 -12.64 -2.63 -11.26
N HIS A 70 -11.92 -3.76 -11.38
CA HIS A 70 -11.02 -4.02 -12.49
C HIS A 70 -11.73 -4.09 -13.85
N ARG A 71 -12.92 -4.72 -13.93
CA ARG A 71 -13.71 -4.74 -15.18
C ARG A 71 -14.11 -3.34 -15.63
N ASP A 72 -14.27 -2.40 -14.69
CA ASP A 72 -14.54 -0.99 -14.96
C ASP A 72 -13.26 -0.18 -15.26
N GLY A 73 -12.09 -0.86 -15.39
CA GLY A 73 -10.80 -0.24 -15.71
C GLY A 73 -10.13 0.47 -14.52
N ARG A 74 -10.55 0.18 -13.29
CA ARG A 74 -10.07 0.85 -12.06
C ARG A 74 -8.93 0.08 -11.40
N LYS A 75 -8.01 0.79 -10.79
CA LYS A 75 -7.00 0.26 -9.89
C LYS A 75 -7.52 0.25 -8.45
N VAL A 76 -7.12 -0.76 -7.65
CA VAL A 76 -7.67 -0.97 -6.32
C VAL A 76 -6.56 -1.11 -5.28
N ILE A 77 -6.59 -0.22 -4.30
CA ILE A 77 -5.68 -0.21 -3.14
C ILE A 77 -6.38 -0.96 -1.99
N CYS A 78 -5.63 -1.83 -1.32
CA CYS A 78 -6.06 -2.59 -0.16
C CYS A 78 -5.70 -1.84 1.12
N TYR A 79 -6.65 -1.22 1.78
CA TYR A 79 -6.43 -0.70 3.13
C TYR A 79 -6.32 -1.86 4.13
N ILE A 80 -5.26 -1.85 4.92
CA ILE A 80 -5.07 -2.73 6.08
C ILE A 80 -4.32 -1.99 7.19
N ASN A 81 -4.80 -2.13 8.43
CA ASN A 81 -4.07 -1.63 9.58
C ASN A 81 -2.86 -2.53 9.86
N VAL A 82 -1.67 -1.95 9.99
CA VAL A 82 -0.44 -2.67 10.32
C VAL A 82 0.21 -2.20 11.62
N GLY A 83 -0.18 -1.01 12.12
CA GLY A 83 0.36 -0.41 13.35
C GLY A 83 -0.50 -0.64 14.59
N ALA A 84 -1.71 -1.16 14.43
CA ALA A 84 -2.58 -1.52 15.54
C ALA A 84 -3.24 -2.89 15.41
N TRP A 85 -3.57 -3.46 16.55
CA TRP A 85 -4.45 -4.60 16.69
C TRP A 85 -5.90 -4.13 16.75
N GLU A 86 -6.78 -4.86 16.05
CA GLU A 86 -8.21 -4.56 15.96
C GLU A 86 -9.02 -5.76 16.48
N ASN A 87 -9.86 -5.55 17.49
CA ASN A 87 -10.58 -6.63 18.17
C ASN A 87 -11.70 -7.27 17.32
N PHE A 88 -12.04 -6.66 16.22
CA PHE A 88 -13.08 -7.10 15.28
C PHE A 88 -12.53 -7.83 14.05
N ARG A 89 -11.21 -7.79 13.79
CA ARG A 89 -10.62 -8.52 12.66
C ARG A 89 -10.57 -10.03 12.90
N PRO A 90 -10.71 -10.85 11.85
CA PRO A 90 -10.73 -12.31 11.98
C PRO A 90 -9.42 -12.91 12.51
N ASP A 91 -8.29 -12.25 12.26
CA ASP A 91 -6.94 -12.66 12.66
C ASP A 91 -6.50 -12.12 14.03
N LYS A 92 -7.38 -11.50 14.79
CA LYS A 92 -7.06 -10.90 16.10
C LYS A 92 -6.40 -11.87 17.09
N ALA A 93 -6.66 -13.16 16.98
CA ALA A 93 -6.09 -14.18 17.85
C ALA A 93 -4.61 -14.49 17.54
N ASP A 94 -4.12 -14.09 16.39
CA ASP A 94 -2.73 -14.31 15.96
C ASP A 94 -1.74 -13.37 16.67
N PHE A 95 -2.24 -12.30 17.27
CA PHE A 95 -1.43 -11.31 17.96
C PHE A 95 -1.23 -11.66 19.42
N PRO A 96 0.00 -11.99 19.88
CA PRO A 96 0.29 -12.23 21.29
C PRO A 96 -0.01 -10.99 22.14
N ARG A 97 -0.64 -11.21 23.31
CA ARG A 97 -1.02 -10.12 24.23
C ARG A 97 0.10 -9.12 24.58
N PRO A 98 1.37 -9.55 24.78
CA PRO A 98 2.45 -8.61 25.09
C PRO A 98 2.75 -7.56 23.99
N LEU A 99 2.28 -7.79 22.76
CA LEU A 99 2.41 -6.83 21.66
C LEU A 99 1.36 -5.72 21.68
N LEU A 100 0.33 -5.83 22.53
CA LEU A 100 -0.80 -4.90 22.55
C LEU A 100 -0.53 -3.78 23.54
N GLY A 101 -0.32 -2.58 23.01
CA GLY A 101 -0.05 -1.37 23.77
C GLY A 101 -1.30 -0.63 24.24
N GLU A 102 -1.23 0.70 24.30
CA GLU A 102 -2.35 1.56 24.66
C GLU A 102 -3.39 1.66 23.53
N GLN A 103 -4.58 2.17 23.86
CA GLN A 103 -5.61 2.47 22.85
C GLN A 103 -5.13 3.63 21.95
N ASN A 104 -5.46 3.55 20.64
CA ASN A 104 -5.07 4.58 19.67
C ASN A 104 -6.14 5.64 19.43
N GLY A 105 -7.22 5.63 20.20
CA GLY A 105 -8.35 6.55 20.05
C GLY A 105 -9.54 5.97 19.27
N TRP A 106 -9.35 4.87 18.53
CA TRP A 106 -10.41 4.16 17.85
C TRP A 106 -10.94 2.99 18.70
N ALA A 107 -12.27 2.83 18.71
CA ALA A 107 -12.92 1.81 19.52
C ALA A 107 -12.51 0.38 19.09
N GLY A 108 -11.93 -0.37 20.02
CA GLY A 108 -11.51 -1.73 19.75
C GLY A 108 -10.11 -1.89 19.20
N GLU A 109 -9.34 -0.80 19.11
CA GLU A 109 -7.97 -0.80 18.59
C GLU A 109 -6.93 -0.51 19.67
N ARG A 110 -5.75 -1.10 19.49
CA ARG A 110 -4.59 -0.90 20.36
C ARG A 110 -3.30 -0.89 19.53
N TRP A 111 -2.41 0.05 19.83
CA TRP A 111 -1.09 0.11 19.23
C TRP A 111 -0.33 -1.21 19.34
N LEU A 112 0.51 -1.52 18.35
CA LEU A 112 1.39 -2.68 18.35
C LEU A 112 2.82 -2.30 18.74
N ASP A 113 3.50 -3.21 19.46
CA ASP A 113 4.94 -3.12 19.65
C ASP A 113 5.67 -3.49 18.35
N ILE A 114 5.86 -2.51 17.50
CA ILE A 114 6.49 -2.68 16.18
C ILE A 114 7.98 -3.04 16.23
N ARG A 115 8.59 -3.12 17.42
CA ARG A 115 9.96 -3.58 17.60
C ARG A 115 10.09 -5.10 17.42
N GLU A 116 9.01 -5.83 17.63
CA GLU A 116 8.92 -7.29 17.57
C GLU A 116 8.72 -7.82 16.15
N LEU A 117 9.65 -7.44 15.23
CA LEU A 117 9.56 -7.74 13.80
C LEU A 117 9.39 -9.23 13.49
N THR A 118 10.08 -10.10 14.25
CA THR A 118 10.04 -11.55 14.03
C THR A 118 8.67 -12.16 14.30
N VAL A 119 7.89 -11.55 15.20
CA VAL A 119 6.54 -11.98 15.54
C VAL A 119 5.52 -11.34 14.59
N LEU A 120 5.69 -10.05 14.27
CA LEU A 120 4.74 -9.32 13.43
C LEU A 120 4.86 -9.68 11.95
N ARG A 121 6.07 -9.94 11.43
CA ARG A 121 6.29 -10.24 10.01
C ARG A 121 5.35 -11.34 9.49
N PRO A 122 5.26 -12.54 10.05
CA PRO A 122 4.39 -13.59 9.53
C PRO A 122 2.90 -13.25 9.62
N ILE A 123 2.48 -12.39 10.55
CA ILE A 123 1.09 -11.91 10.64
C ILE A 123 0.82 -10.95 9.47
N MET A 124 1.71 -9.99 9.26
CA MET A 124 1.59 -9.02 8.16
C MET A 124 1.68 -9.71 6.80
N GLU A 125 2.58 -10.68 6.64
CA GLU A 125 2.65 -11.48 5.41
C GLU A 125 1.30 -12.10 5.04
N ARG A 126 0.56 -12.67 6.01
CA ARG A 126 -0.79 -13.22 5.76
C ARG A 126 -1.82 -12.14 5.38
N ARG A 127 -1.76 -10.95 6.00
CA ARG A 127 -2.61 -9.81 5.62
C ARG A 127 -2.34 -9.36 4.18
N PHE A 128 -1.08 -9.28 3.79
CA PHE A 128 -0.69 -8.91 2.43
C PHE A 128 -0.97 -10.02 1.41
N ASP A 129 -0.82 -11.30 1.79
CA ASP A 129 -1.27 -12.44 0.97
C ASP A 129 -2.76 -12.35 0.68
N MET A 130 -3.58 -12.00 1.67
CA MET A 130 -5.02 -11.78 1.49
C MET A 130 -5.29 -10.67 0.45
N CYS A 131 -4.58 -9.53 0.51
CA CYS A 131 -4.73 -8.46 -0.49
C CYS A 131 -4.36 -8.95 -1.89
N ARG A 132 -3.19 -9.60 -2.05
CA ARG A 132 -2.76 -10.20 -3.32
C ARG A 132 -3.79 -11.22 -3.85
N ASP A 133 -4.22 -12.14 -3.01
CA ASP A 133 -5.12 -13.23 -3.41
C ASP A 133 -6.53 -12.72 -3.76
N LYS A 134 -6.93 -11.58 -3.21
CA LYS A 134 -8.15 -10.85 -3.64
C LYS A 134 -7.96 -10.06 -4.93
N GLY A 135 -6.73 -9.91 -5.42
CA GLY A 135 -6.40 -9.26 -6.69
C GLY A 135 -6.18 -7.75 -6.58
N PHE A 136 -5.91 -7.20 -5.41
CA PHE A 136 -5.57 -5.78 -5.26
C PHE A 136 -4.27 -5.44 -6.00
N ASP A 137 -4.14 -4.19 -6.46
CA ASP A 137 -2.96 -3.68 -7.18
C ASP A 137 -1.92 -3.08 -6.22
N ALA A 138 -2.35 -2.63 -5.06
CA ALA A 138 -1.52 -1.93 -4.08
C ALA A 138 -2.06 -2.13 -2.65
N VAL A 139 -1.27 -1.70 -1.66
CA VAL A 139 -1.66 -1.68 -0.25
C VAL A 139 -1.45 -0.28 0.34
N GLU A 140 -2.42 0.18 1.13
CA GLU A 140 -2.30 1.26 2.10
C GLU A 140 -2.15 0.64 3.49
N PRO A 141 -0.91 0.51 4.02
CA PRO A 141 -0.68 0.08 5.39
C PRO A 141 -0.88 1.25 6.36
N ASP A 142 -1.85 1.15 7.25
CA ASP A 142 -2.20 2.22 8.17
C ASP A 142 -1.44 2.15 9.50
N LEU A 143 -1.36 3.31 10.20
CA LEU A 143 -0.72 3.51 11.50
C LEU A 143 0.80 3.18 11.48
N VAL A 144 1.50 3.72 10.51
CA VAL A 144 2.95 3.54 10.32
C VAL A 144 3.79 4.69 10.90
N GLU A 145 3.25 5.43 11.86
CA GLU A 145 3.92 6.56 12.56
C GLU A 145 3.77 6.48 14.10
N GLY A 146 3.61 5.27 14.64
CA GLY A 146 3.38 5.03 16.08
C GLY A 146 4.43 5.65 17.01
N TYR A 147 5.67 5.83 16.57
CA TYR A 147 6.74 6.43 17.38
C TYR A 147 6.47 7.87 17.83
N GLY A 148 5.56 8.56 17.15
CA GLY A 148 5.11 9.92 17.51
C GLY A 148 3.94 9.94 18.48
N ASN A 149 3.42 8.77 18.90
CA ASN A 149 2.20 8.61 19.68
C ASN A 149 2.47 7.94 21.03
N ASP A 150 1.52 8.08 21.97
CA ASP A 150 1.55 7.34 23.24
C ASP A 150 1.04 5.91 23.00
N THR A 151 1.96 5.04 22.60
CA THR A 151 1.64 3.65 22.27
C THR A 151 1.70 2.70 23.45
N GLY A 152 2.21 3.18 24.61
CA GLY A 152 2.56 2.32 25.75
C GLY A 152 3.91 1.61 25.59
N PHE A 153 4.61 1.84 24.47
CA PHE A 153 5.95 1.30 24.19
C PHE A 153 6.95 2.43 23.92
N PRO A 154 8.22 2.29 24.32
CA PRO A 154 9.24 3.30 24.03
C PRO A 154 9.73 3.17 22.56
N LEU A 155 8.83 3.38 21.61
CA LEU A 155 9.15 3.35 20.19
C LEU A 155 10.05 4.52 19.81
N THR A 156 11.04 4.26 18.99
CA THR A 156 11.93 5.28 18.44
C THR A 156 11.69 5.50 16.94
N PRO A 157 12.11 6.66 16.39
CA PRO A 157 12.08 6.87 14.92
C PRO A 157 12.81 5.76 14.15
N ARG A 158 13.88 5.19 14.73
CA ARG A 158 14.64 4.09 14.12
C ARG A 158 13.84 2.79 14.08
N ASP A 159 13.05 2.50 15.11
CA ASP A 159 12.19 1.32 15.14
C ASP A 159 11.12 1.44 14.07
N GLN A 160 10.50 2.62 13.93
CA GLN A 160 9.51 2.90 12.89
C GLN A 160 10.10 2.72 11.48
N LEU A 161 11.26 3.30 11.19
CA LEU A 161 11.94 3.11 9.90
C LEU A 161 12.18 1.63 9.57
N ARG A 162 12.60 0.83 10.55
CA ARG A 162 12.83 -0.61 10.36
C ARG A 162 11.53 -1.33 10.06
N TYR A 163 10.47 -0.99 10.80
CA TYR A 163 9.15 -1.57 10.61
C TYR A 163 8.58 -1.20 9.24
N ASN A 164 8.56 0.08 8.88
CA ASN A 164 8.02 0.57 7.62
C ASN A 164 8.73 -0.04 6.41
N ARG A 165 10.07 -0.22 6.47
CA ARG A 165 10.81 -0.92 5.42
C ARG A 165 10.45 -2.40 5.32
N MET A 166 10.22 -3.07 6.45
CA MET A 166 9.73 -4.46 6.45
C MET A 166 8.35 -4.55 5.77
N ILE A 167 7.44 -3.64 6.10
CA ILE A 167 6.10 -3.57 5.49
C ILE A 167 6.20 -3.35 3.98
N ALA A 168 7.03 -2.41 3.53
CA ALA A 168 7.24 -2.16 2.10
C ALA A 168 7.83 -3.39 1.38
N SER A 169 8.82 -4.06 2.00
CA SER A 169 9.39 -5.31 1.47
C SER A 169 8.33 -6.41 1.29
N ILE A 170 7.45 -6.60 2.29
CA ILE A 170 6.37 -7.59 2.25
C ILE A 170 5.42 -7.32 1.06
N ALA A 171 5.07 -6.07 0.79
CA ALA A 171 4.25 -5.68 -0.35
C ALA A 171 4.95 -6.00 -1.68
N HIS A 172 6.18 -5.56 -1.82
CA HIS A 172 6.98 -5.73 -3.04
C HIS A 172 7.25 -7.21 -3.36
N GLU A 173 7.52 -8.04 -2.36
CA GLU A 173 7.67 -9.50 -2.50
C GLU A 173 6.41 -10.17 -3.07
N ARG A 174 5.26 -9.50 -3.03
CA ARG A 174 3.95 -9.96 -3.53
C ARG A 174 3.49 -9.28 -4.81
N GLY A 175 4.35 -8.43 -5.42
CA GLY A 175 4.01 -7.67 -6.61
C GLY A 175 3.03 -6.52 -6.35
N LEU A 176 2.77 -6.16 -5.08
CA LEU A 176 1.89 -5.06 -4.69
C LEU A 176 2.68 -3.76 -4.56
N SER A 177 2.13 -2.66 -5.07
CA SER A 177 2.63 -1.32 -4.73
C SER A 177 2.24 -0.96 -3.30
N VAL A 178 2.99 -0.06 -2.67
CA VAL A 178 2.76 0.30 -1.27
C VAL A 178 2.75 1.81 -1.04
N GLY A 179 1.75 2.30 -0.32
CA GLY A 179 1.59 3.69 0.08
C GLY A 179 2.20 3.97 1.45
N LEU A 180 2.91 5.09 1.60
CA LEU A 180 3.28 5.60 2.91
C LEU A 180 2.10 6.39 3.49
N LYS A 181 1.51 5.89 4.58
CA LYS A 181 0.46 6.61 5.30
C LYS A 181 1.10 7.61 6.25
N ASN A 182 0.75 8.90 6.07
CA ASN A 182 1.27 9.99 6.92
C ASN A 182 2.81 9.95 7.08
N ASP A 183 3.34 9.87 8.31
CA ASP A 183 4.78 9.77 8.67
C ASP A 183 5.67 10.78 7.92
N LEU A 184 5.22 12.03 7.80
CA LEU A 184 5.90 13.08 7.05
C LEU A 184 7.36 13.31 7.47
N PRO A 185 7.72 13.19 8.78
CA PRO A 185 9.12 13.35 9.21
C PRO A 185 10.09 12.35 8.59
N GLN A 186 9.62 11.14 8.24
CA GLN A 186 10.47 10.07 7.72
C GLN A 186 10.43 9.93 6.18
N ILE A 187 9.66 10.79 5.47
CA ILE A 187 9.61 10.80 4.00
C ILE A 187 11.01 10.76 3.37
N PRO A 188 12.01 11.57 3.79
CA PRO A 188 13.32 11.54 3.15
C PRO A 188 14.01 10.17 3.17
N GLN A 189 13.76 9.36 4.23
CA GLN A 189 14.37 8.05 4.41
C GLN A 189 13.54 6.93 3.77
N LEU A 190 12.20 7.12 3.63
CA LEU A 190 11.27 6.10 3.16
C LEU A 190 10.84 6.26 1.70
N LEU A 191 11.08 7.43 1.10
CA LEU A 191 10.72 7.70 -0.29
C LEU A 191 11.20 6.63 -1.30
N PRO A 192 12.40 6.03 -1.15
CA PRO A 192 12.83 4.95 -2.04
C PRO A 192 12.04 3.65 -1.88
N ASP A 193 11.49 3.41 -0.68
CA ASP A 193 10.86 2.15 -0.31
C ASP A 193 9.35 2.14 -0.61
N PHE A 194 8.72 3.30 -0.84
CA PHE A 194 7.27 3.45 -1.03
C PHE A 194 6.94 3.96 -2.44
N ASP A 195 5.86 3.46 -3.04
CA ASP A 195 5.47 3.75 -4.43
C ASP A 195 4.55 4.96 -4.56
N PHE A 196 3.85 5.34 -3.49
CA PHE A 196 2.96 6.51 -3.39
C PHE A 196 2.82 6.93 -1.92
N ALA A 197 2.05 7.98 -1.66
CA ALA A 197 1.69 8.37 -0.29
C ALA A 197 0.18 8.52 -0.14
N VAL A 198 -0.33 8.22 1.05
CA VAL A 198 -1.67 8.59 1.52
C VAL A 198 -1.52 9.49 2.72
N ASN A 199 -2.15 10.65 2.70
CA ASN A 199 -2.01 11.63 3.78
C ASN A 199 -3.36 12.19 4.21
N GLU A 200 -3.50 12.38 5.50
CA GLU A 200 -4.63 13.02 6.14
C GLU A 200 -4.22 14.36 6.71
N GLU A 201 -5.08 15.36 6.53
CA GLU A 201 -5.09 16.63 7.23
C GLU A 201 -3.83 17.51 7.08
N CYS A 202 -3.01 17.29 6.03
CA CYS A 202 -1.81 18.12 5.86
C CYS A 202 -2.11 19.63 5.70
N ALA A 203 -3.29 19.99 5.21
CA ALA A 203 -3.67 21.41 5.10
C ALA A 203 -4.17 21.97 6.43
N GLN A 204 -4.81 21.17 7.27
CA GLN A 204 -5.16 21.55 8.64
C GLN A 204 -3.92 21.93 9.47
N TYR A 205 -2.81 21.20 9.25
CA TYR A 205 -1.53 21.39 9.97
C TYR A 205 -0.50 22.23 9.20
N ASP A 206 -0.87 22.83 8.04
CA ASP A 206 0.01 23.63 7.18
C ASP A 206 1.32 22.92 6.77
N GLU A 207 1.27 21.61 6.51
CA GLU A 207 2.45 20.79 6.22
C GLU A 207 2.43 20.06 4.86
N CYS A 208 1.46 20.32 3.99
CA CYS A 208 1.33 19.65 2.68
C CYS A 208 2.58 19.73 1.79
N ALA A 209 3.37 20.81 1.92
CA ALA A 209 4.61 20.96 1.17
C ALA A 209 5.65 19.85 1.46
N ARG A 210 5.57 19.18 2.62
CA ARG A 210 6.44 18.06 3.02
C ARG A 210 6.24 16.82 2.14
N LEU A 211 5.10 16.72 1.44
CA LEU A 211 4.78 15.62 0.52
C LEU A 211 5.40 15.81 -0.87
N SER A 212 5.97 16.99 -1.15
CA SER A 212 6.57 17.34 -2.46
C SER A 212 7.63 16.35 -2.97
N PRO A 213 8.43 15.65 -2.13
CA PRO A 213 9.39 14.65 -2.61
C PRO A 213 8.74 13.49 -3.38
N PHE A 214 7.54 13.03 -2.98
CA PHE A 214 6.80 12.03 -3.75
C PHE A 214 6.45 12.56 -5.14
N ILE A 215 5.86 13.74 -5.21
CA ILE A 215 5.49 14.38 -6.48
C ILE A 215 6.70 14.61 -7.39
N ALA A 216 7.82 15.09 -6.82
CA ALA A 216 9.06 15.29 -7.56
C ALA A 216 9.64 13.99 -8.13
N SER A 217 9.38 12.86 -7.48
CA SER A 217 9.77 11.52 -7.92
C SER A 217 8.75 10.87 -8.87
N GLY A 218 7.71 11.60 -9.30
CA GLY A 218 6.66 11.09 -10.18
C GLY A 218 5.63 10.20 -9.48
N LYS A 219 5.65 10.12 -8.14
CA LYS A 219 4.77 9.28 -7.33
C LYS A 219 3.53 10.05 -6.89
N ALA A 220 2.37 9.39 -6.88
CA ALA A 220 1.11 10.00 -6.44
C ALA A 220 1.13 10.34 -4.93
N VAL A 221 0.38 11.37 -4.58
CA VAL A 221 -0.02 11.65 -3.21
C VAL A 221 -1.53 11.76 -3.17
N PHE A 222 -2.16 10.80 -2.53
CA PHE A 222 -3.59 10.76 -2.23
C PHE A 222 -3.82 11.46 -0.90
N HIS A 223 -4.61 12.55 -0.90
CA HIS A 223 -4.75 13.42 0.27
C HIS A 223 -6.21 13.67 0.61
N VAL A 224 -6.53 13.64 1.89
CA VAL A 224 -7.86 13.98 2.41
C VAL A 224 -7.81 14.99 3.54
N GLU A 225 -8.87 15.82 3.61
CA GLU A 225 -9.19 16.68 4.72
C GLU A 225 -10.58 16.33 5.26
N TYR A 226 -10.76 16.48 6.55
CA TYR A 226 -12.04 16.24 7.21
C TYR A 226 -12.73 17.54 7.63
N ALA A 227 -12.10 18.33 8.49
CA ALA A 227 -12.64 19.56 9.02
C ALA A 227 -12.50 20.74 8.04
N GLU A 228 -11.43 20.78 7.27
CA GLU A 228 -11.13 21.90 6.38
C GLU A 228 -11.99 21.90 5.12
N PRO A 229 -12.64 23.03 4.77
CA PRO A 229 -13.43 23.12 3.55
C PRO A 229 -12.50 23.15 2.30
N THR A 230 -12.99 22.61 1.19
CA THR A 230 -12.25 22.60 -0.09
C THR A 230 -11.77 23.98 -0.55
N SER A 231 -12.46 25.06 -0.18
CA SER A 231 -12.06 26.44 -0.49
C SER A 231 -10.74 26.85 0.19
N ARG A 232 -10.38 26.20 1.32
CA ARG A 232 -9.14 26.49 2.05
C ARG A 232 -7.93 25.80 1.41
N PHE A 233 -8.03 24.53 1.02
CA PHE A 233 -6.87 23.74 0.67
C PHE A 233 -6.75 23.42 -0.83
N CYS A 234 -7.82 23.39 -1.62
CA CYS A 234 -7.75 22.91 -3.00
C CYS A 234 -6.84 23.73 -3.92
N ALA A 235 -6.69 25.05 -3.66
CA ALA A 235 -5.78 25.88 -4.48
C ALA A 235 -4.32 25.46 -4.28
N GLU A 236 -3.91 25.24 -3.04
CA GLU A 236 -2.56 24.77 -2.69
C GLU A 236 -2.35 23.31 -3.13
N SER A 237 -3.32 22.43 -2.90
CA SER A 237 -3.26 21.04 -3.34
C SER A 237 -3.03 20.90 -4.84
N ARG A 238 -3.74 21.69 -5.67
CA ARG A 238 -3.52 21.70 -7.13
C ARG A 238 -2.12 22.20 -7.51
N LYS A 239 -1.62 23.22 -6.82
CA LYS A 239 -0.25 23.74 -7.04
C LYS A 239 0.78 22.68 -6.70
N LEU A 240 0.58 21.92 -5.62
CA LEU A 240 1.43 20.83 -5.21
C LEU A 240 1.17 19.52 -5.98
N LYS A 241 0.17 19.47 -6.88
CA LYS A 241 -0.26 18.30 -7.66
C LYS A 241 -0.71 17.11 -6.80
N LEU A 242 -1.27 17.38 -5.62
CA LEU A 242 -1.86 16.36 -4.75
C LEU A 242 -3.24 15.95 -5.28
N SER A 243 -3.57 14.69 -5.14
CA SER A 243 -4.91 14.13 -5.43
C SER A 243 -5.82 14.30 -4.22
N SER A 244 -6.34 15.51 -4.03
CA SER A 244 -6.99 15.93 -2.79
C SER A 244 -8.50 15.93 -2.85
N MET A 245 -9.14 15.57 -1.74
CA MET A 245 -10.57 15.66 -1.54
C MET A 245 -10.92 15.91 -0.07
N GLN A 246 -12.10 16.46 0.16
CA GLN A 246 -12.71 16.45 1.49
C GLN A 246 -13.50 15.15 1.65
N LYS A 247 -13.36 14.52 2.81
CA LYS A 247 -14.12 13.34 3.25
C LYS A 247 -14.83 13.65 4.57
N ARG A 248 -15.75 12.77 4.94
CA ARG A 248 -16.20 12.65 6.32
C ARG A 248 -15.40 11.58 7.03
N LEU A 249 -15.26 11.67 8.34
CA LEU A 249 -14.37 10.79 9.11
C LEU A 249 -14.79 9.32 9.05
N GLU A 250 -16.08 9.03 8.83
CA GLU A 250 -16.57 7.66 8.63
C GLU A 250 -16.15 7.01 7.31
N LEU A 251 -15.51 7.75 6.38
CA LEU A 251 -14.97 7.27 5.11
C LEU A 251 -15.96 6.46 4.25
N GLY A 252 -17.26 6.89 4.26
CA GLY A 252 -18.28 6.34 3.35
C GLY A 252 -18.15 6.85 1.91
N VAL A 253 -19.20 6.70 1.11
CA VAL A 253 -19.21 7.06 -0.34
C VAL A 253 -19.02 8.56 -0.57
N TRP A 254 -19.52 9.41 0.33
CA TRP A 254 -19.47 10.85 0.14
C TRP A 254 -18.03 11.36 0.01
N ARG A 255 -17.80 12.20 -1.00
CA ARG A 255 -16.53 12.90 -1.26
C ARG A 255 -16.77 14.26 -1.90
N LYS A 256 -15.83 15.18 -1.71
CA LYS A 256 -15.81 16.46 -2.42
C LYS A 256 -14.38 16.71 -2.92
N PRO A 257 -14.09 16.38 -4.18
CA PRO A 257 -12.74 16.50 -4.74
C PRO A 257 -12.35 17.95 -5.01
N CYS A 258 -11.07 18.18 -5.06
CA CYS A 258 -10.49 19.39 -5.59
C CYS A 258 -10.54 19.44 -7.12
#